data_2d2c924e3f53854d071d9f40eb85d630
#
_entry.id   2d2c924e3f53854d071d9f40eb85d630
#
_cell.length_a   1.000
_cell.length_b   1.000
_cell.length_c   1.000
_cell.angle_alpha   90.00
_cell.angle_beta   90.00
_cell.angle_gamma   90.00
#
_symmetry.space_group_name_H-M   'P 1'
#
loop_
_entity.id
_entity.type
_entity.pdbx_description
1 polymer ?
#
loop_
_entity_poly.entity_id
_entity_poly.type
_entity_poly.pdbx_seq_one_letter_code
_entity_poly.pdbx_strand_id
1 'polypeptide(L)'
;NCMALCEHVLAMAISDGWDNFFNNLQQIRYKDGIIGMRTRNHYTMADWLPENSWILEDVSRKVGGEYTKSVTRTISHKKFFTSKGIKDMRYVLPDREITIEYVPLDALEEVEKNIRPGDIVALIYTNKTDVFSAHMLIIAEKNNKKYIREANSKKATTFDTPYKEWASNIQDLEDYLGLSFMRVKEELDVPGKVILPWEISKLKSKARSGSK
;
A
#
# COMPACT_ATOMS: atom_id res chain seq x y z
N ASN A 1 7.27 8.57 -8.19
CA ASN A 1 6.13 7.69 -8.47
C ASN A 1 5.41 7.42 -7.14
N CYS A 2 4.12 7.15 -7.20
CA CYS A 2 3.23 7.04 -6.04
C CYS A 2 3.68 5.98 -5.02
N MET A 3 4.01 4.79 -5.46
CA MET A 3 4.49 3.72 -4.58
C MET A 3 5.79 4.12 -3.87
N ALA A 4 6.73 4.74 -4.59
CA ALA A 4 7.97 5.22 -3.97
C ALA A 4 7.72 6.28 -2.89
N LEU A 5 6.73 7.18 -3.06
CA LEU A 5 6.36 8.12 -2.01
C LEU A 5 5.97 7.38 -0.72
N CYS A 6 5.04 6.43 -0.82
CA CYS A 6 4.56 5.68 0.35
C CYS A 6 5.68 4.89 1.03
N GLU A 7 6.53 4.24 0.24
CA GLU A 7 7.68 3.48 0.73
C GLU A 7 8.70 4.34 1.46
N HIS A 8 9.03 5.52 0.91
CA HIS A 8 9.98 6.44 1.53
C HIS A 8 9.42 7.07 2.81
N VAL A 9 8.15 7.50 2.79
CA VAL A 9 7.51 8.06 3.98
C VAL A 9 7.46 7.04 5.10
N LEU A 10 7.05 5.79 4.80
CA LEU A 10 7.02 4.71 5.80
C LEU A 10 8.42 4.42 6.34
N ALA A 11 9.42 4.31 5.48
CA ALA A 11 10.80 4.07 5.89
C ALA A 11 11.36 5.20 6.76
N MET A 12 11.11 6.47 6.39
CA MET A 12 11.52 7.63 7.18
C MET A 12 10.85 7.66 8.55
N ALA A 13 9.56 7.33 8.62
CA ALA A 13 8.78 7.37 9.86
C ALA A 13 9.31 6.40 10.94
N ILE A 14 9.98 5.33 10.55
CA ILE A 14 10.51 4.28 11.45
C ILE A 14 12.02 4.30 11.58
N SER A 15 12.70 5.33 11.10
CA SER A 15 14.17 5.43 11.08
C SER A 15 14.67 6.65 11.84
N ASP A 16 15.82 6.52 12.49
CA ASP A 16 16.50 7.55 13.25
C ASP A 16 17.66 8.23 12.48
N GLY A 17 18.01 7.69 11.31
CA GLY A 17 19.12 8.21 10.48
C GLY A 17 19.18 7.52 9.11
N TRP A 18 20.15 7.96 8.29
CA TRP A 18 20.30 7.49 6.90
C TRP A 18 20.53 5.98 6.78
N ASP A 19 21.37 5.40 7.62
CA ASP A 19 21.70 3.97 7.54
C ASP A 19 20.45 3.12 7.84
N ASN A 20 19.71 3.45 8.89
CA ASN A 20 18.44 2.78 9.21
C ASN A 20 17.37 3.03 8.15
N PHE A 21 17.30 4.25 7.61
CA PHE A 21 16.38 4.55 6.50
C PHE A 21 16.62 3.66 5.28
N PHE A 22 17.88 3.53 4.82
CA PHE A 22 18.17 2.68 3.66
C PHE A 22 17.87 1.22 3.92
N ASN A 23 18.21 0.69 5.10
CA ASN A 23 17.88 -0.67 5.48
C ASN A 23 16.37 -0.89 5.54
N ASN A 24 15.63 0.01 6.19
CA ASN A 24 14.17 -0.08 6.31
C ASN A 24 13.49 0.04 4.93
N LEU A 25 13.93 0.97 4.10
CA LEU A 25 13.43 1.13 2.73
C LEU A 25 13.67 -0.13 1.89
N GLN A 26 14.84 -0.76 2.02
CA GLN A 26 15.17 -2.00 1.34
C GLN A 26 14.24 -3.13 1.76
N GLN A 27 13.99 -3.28 3.07
CA GLN A 27 13.07 -4.28 3.61
C GLN A 27 11.61 -4.07 3.21
N ILE A 28 11.18 -2.81 3.08
CA ILE A 28 9.83 -2.45 2.64
C ILE A 28 9.63 -2.72 1.13
N ARG A 29 10.66 -2.47 0.33
CA ARG A 29 10.56 -2.51 -1.14
C ARG A 29 10.74 -3.90 -1.73
N TYR A 30 11.56 -4.73 -1.11
CA TYR A 30 12.02 -5.98 -1.70
C TYR A 30 11.72 -7.17 -0.78
N LYS A 31 11.35 -8.29 -1.39
CA LYS A 31 11.16 -9.54 -0.67
C LYS A 31 12.44 -9.89 0.09
N ASP A 32 12.28 -10.09 1.39
CA ASP A 32 13.38 -10.38 2.32
C ASP A 32 14.55 -9.37 2.25
N GLY A 33 14.30 -8.16 1.75
CA GLY A 33 15.31 -7.11 1.60
C GLY A 33 16.34 -7.36 0.47
N ILE A 34 16.13 -8.33 -0.39
CA ILE A 34 17.05 -8.67 -1.48
C ILE A 34 16.79 -7.77 -2.68
N ILE A 35 17.72 -6.86 -2.99
CA ILE A 35 17.57 -5.90 -4.09
C ILE A 35 17.62 -6.63 -5.44
N GLY A 36 16.55 -6.50 -6.21
CA GLY A 36 16.47 -7.06 -7.55
C GLY A 36 15.11 -6.88 -8.20
N MET A 37 15.06 -6.96 -9.52
CA MET A 37 13.80 -6.83 -10.27
C MET A 37 12.80 -7.92 -9.90
N ARG A 38 13.24 -9.14 -9.66
CA ARG A 38 12.38 -10.28 -9.32
C ARG A 38 11.92 -10.32 -7.86
N THR A 39 12.64 -9.63 -6.99
CA THR A 39 12.35 -9.53 -5.56
C THR A 39 11.63 -8.22 -5.20
N ARG A 40 11.50 -7.31 -6.16
CA ARG A 40 10.72 -6.09 -6.00
C ARG A 40 9.24 -6.44 -5.79
N ASN A 41 8.62 -5.86 -4.78
CA ASN A 41 7.18 -5.98 -4.55
C ASN A 41 6.43 -5.12 -5.59
N HIS A 42 6.04 -5.73 -6.72
CA HIS A 42 5.47 -5.01 -7.86
C HIS A 42 3.99 -4.68 -7.70
N TYR A 43 3.25 -5.56 -7.02
CA TYR A 43 1.81 -5.45 -6.85
C TYR A 43 1.48 -4.99 -5.43
N THR A 44 0.88 -3.80 -5.29
CA THR A 44 0.58 -3.21 -3.98
C THR A 44 -0.16 -4.17 -3.05
N MET A 45 -1.31 -4.69 -3.50
CA MET A 45 -2.16 -5.53 -2.65
C MET A 45 -1.73 -7.00 -2.64
N ALA A 46 -1.05 -7.48 -3.70
CA ALA A 46 -0.71 -8.89 -3.85
C ALA A 46 0.70 -9.26 -3.38
N ASP A 47 1.62 -8.28 -3.33
CA ASP A 47 3.01 -8.49 -2.93
C ASP A 47 3.40 -7.54 -1.79
N TRP A 48 3.24 -6.24 -2.02
CA TRP A 48 3.77 -5.22 -1.13
C TRP A 48 3.10 -5.23 0.24
N LEU A 49 1.78 -5.26 0.31
CA LEU A 49 1.08 -5.34 1.59
C LEU A 49 1.35 -6.66 2.34
N PRO A 50 1.23 -7.86 1.71
CA PRO A 50 1.57 -9.11 2.38
C PRO A 50 3.02 -9.18 2.88
N GLU A 51 4.00 -8.71 2.09
CA GLU A 51 5.42 -8.70 2.50
C GLU A 51 5.69 -7.70 3.64
N ASN A 52 4.87 -6.64 3.73
CA ASN A 52 4.92 -5.64 4.79
C ASN A 52 3.91 -5.87 5.92
N SER A 53 3.29 -7.06 6.00
CA SER A 53 2.36 -7.42 7.09
C SER A 53 2.99 -7.41 8.49
N TRP A 54 4.30 -7.27 8.57
CA TRP A 54 5.03 -7.08 9.82
C TRP A 54 4.85 -5.67 10.41
N ILE A 55 4.49 -4.67 9.59
CA ILE A 55 4.29 -3.27 10.00
C ILE A 55 2.91 -2.73 9.61
N LEU A 56 2.31 -3.23 8.52
CA LEU A 56 1.03 -2.78 8.00
C LEU A 56 -0.05 -3.83 8.19
N GLU A 57 -1.28 -3.37 8.35
CA GLU A 57 -2.49 -4.21 8.26
C GLU A 57 -3.48 -3.62 7.24
N ASP A 58 -4.27 -4.48 6.59
CA ASP A 58 -5.44 -4.05 5.82
C ASP A 58 -6.53 -3.61 6.79
N VAL A 59 -6.96 -2.36 6.67
CA VAL A 59 -8.03 -1.79 7.49
C VAL A 59 -9.25 -1.41 6.67
N SER A 60 -9.35 -1.88 5.42
CA SER A 60 -10.45 -1.53 4.52
C SER A 60 -11.81 -1.83 5.13
N ARG A 61 -11.97 -2.99 5.79
CA ARG A 61 -13.20 -3.35 6.51
C ARG A 61 -13.44 -2.50 7.76
N LYS A 62 -12.38 -2.16 8.51
CA LYS A 62 -12.49 -1.28 9.69
C LYS A 62 -12.94 0.13 9.29
N VAL A 63 -12.46 0.61 8.14
CA VAL A 63 -12.82 1.93 7.59
C VAL A 63 -14.22 1.89 6.97
N GLY A 64 -14.48 0.92 6.10
CA GLY A 64 -15.70 0.85 5.28
C GLY A 64 -16.93 0.34 6.02
N GLY A 65 -16.75 -0.48 7.08
CA GLY A 65 -17.88 -1.10 7.77
C GLY A 65 -18.79 -1.86 6.81
N GLU A 66 -20.08 -1.53 6.81
CA GLU A 66 -21.09 -2.13 5.94
C GLU A 66 -20.95 -1.79 4.46
N TYR A 67 -20.27 -0.68 4.13
CA TYR A 67 -19.99 -0.30 2.73
C TYR A 67 -18.90 -1.14 2.09
N THR A 68 -18.15 -1.93 2.86
CA THR A 68 -17.01 -2.69 2.34
C THR A 68 -17.45 -3.72 1.32
N LYS A 69 -16.81 -3.70 0.16
CA LYS A 69 -16.96 -4.70 -0.92
C LYS A 69 -15.64 -5.45 -1.12
N SER A 70 -15.68 -6.53 -1.88
CA SER A 70 -14.50 -7.31 -2.24
C SER A 70 -14.39 -7.52 -3.74
N VAL A 71 -13.15 -7.72 -4.21
CA VAL A 71 -12.85 -8.08 -5.60
C VAL A 71 -11.74 -9.12 -5.64
N THR A 72 -11.93 -10.12 -6.50
CA THR A 72 -10.96 -11.21 -6.72
C THR A 72 -10.30 -11.06 -8.08
N ARG A 73 -8.97 -11.26 -8.15
CA ARG A 73 -8.19 -11.25 -9.39
C ARG A 73 -7.09 -12.30 -9.39
N THR A 74 -6.75 -12.77 -10.58
CA THR A 74 -5.61 -13.68 -10.78
C THR A 74 -4.34 -12.88 -11.04
N ILE A 75 -3.39 -12.94 -10.11
CA ILE A 75 -2.11 -12.27 -10.24
C ILE A 75 -1.07 -13.21 -10.81
N SER A 76 -0.43 -12.80 -11.93
CA SER A 76 0.59 -13.58 -12.63
C SER A 76 1.91 -12.83 -12.72
N HIS A 77 2.87 -13.17 -11.84
CA HIS A 77 4.23 -12.67 -11.96
C HIS A 77 4.91 -13.15 -13.24
N LYS A 78 4.59 -14.36 -13.70
CA LYS A 78 5.14 -14.90 -14.94
C LYS A 78 4.80 -14.02 -16.14
N LYS A 79 3.52 -13.64 -16.29
CA LYS A 79 3.08 -12.72 -17.37
C LYS A 79 3.80 -11.37 -17.26
N PHE A 80 3.87 -10.79 -16.05
CA PHE A 80 4.53 -9.52 -15.81
C PHE A 80 6.01 -9.56 -16.20
N PHE A 81 6.79 -10.54 -15.71
CA PHE A 81 8.22 -10.62 -16.02
C PHE A 81 8.50 -10.95 -17.48
N THR A 82 7.69 -11.82 -18.10
CA THR A 82 7.80 -12.10 -19.54
C THR A 82 7.58 -10.81 -20.35
N SER A 83 6.60 -9.98 -19.99
CA SER A 83 6.36 -8.69 -20.67
C SER A 83 7.51 -7.70 -20.53
N LYS A 84 8.39 -7.88 -19.52
CA LYS A 84 9.60 -7.10 -19.30
C LYS A 84 10.87 -7.74 -19.91
N GLY A 85 10.71 -8.83 -20.67
CA GLY A 85 11.85 -9.54 -21.29
C GLY A 85 12.70 -10.37 -20.31
N ILE A 86 12.22 -10.57 -19.09
CA ILE A 86 12.92 -11.35 -18.07
C ILE A 86 12.68 -12.83 -18.33
N LYS A 87 13.75 -13.59 -18.60
CA LYS A 87 13.70 -15.03 -18.87
C LYS A 87 13.91 -15.87 -17.61
N ASP A 88 14.65 -15.36 -16.65
CA ASP A 88 14.94 -16.06 -15.40
C ASP A 88 13.76 -15.95 -14.44
N MET A 89 13.08 -17.09 -14.24
CA MET A 89 11.87 -17.18 -13.42
C MET A 89 12.13 -17.64 -11.97
N ARG A 90 13.40 -17.65 -11.52
CA ARG A 90 13.69 -17.90 -10.10
C ARG A 90 13.01 -16.84 -9.23
N TYR A 91 12.44 -17.25 -8.10
CA TYR A 91 11.66 -16.41 -7.16
C TYR A 91 10.32 -15.89 -7.71
N VAL A 92 9.92 -16.28 -8.92
CA VAL A 92 8.61 -15.93 -9.46
C VAL A 92 7.56 -16.82 -8.80
N LEU A 93 6.59 -16.18 -8.17
CA LEU A 93 5.46 -16.88 -7.56
C LEU A 93 4.53 -17.46 -8.65
N PRO A 94 3.90 -18.63 -8.41
CA PRO A 94 2.88 -19.15 -9.31
C PRO A 94 1.70 -18.19 -9.41
N ASP A 95 0.93 -18.32 -10.48
CA ASP A 95 -0.34 -17.61 -10.64
C ASP A 95 -1.25 -17.97 -9.46
N ARG A 96 -1.90 -16.95 -8.89
CA ARG A 96 -2.76 -17.12 -7.71
C ARG A 96 -3.94 -16.18 -7.73
N GLU A 97 -5.07 -16.67 -7.28
CA GLU A 97 -6.23 -15.84 -7.02
C GLU A 97 -6.06 -15.12 -5.67
N ILE A 98 -6.32 -13.83 -5.67
CA ILE A 98 -6.28 -12.98 -4.50
C ILE A 98 -7.58 -12.20 -4.42
N THR A 99 -8.18 -12.19 -3.24
CA THR A 99 -9.34 -11.35 -2.91
C THR A 99 -8.88 -10.22 -2.00
N ILE A 100 -9.27 -9.00 -2.33
CA ILE A 100 -9.04 -7.83 -1.49
C ILE A 100 -10.35 -7.16 -1.14
N GLU A 101 -10.35 -6.40 -0.04
CA GLU A 101 -11.46 -5.56 0.36
C GLU A 101 -11.22 -4.11 -0.05
N TYR A 102 -12.30 -3.39 -0.35
CA TYR A 102 -12.25 -1.97 -0.70
C TYR A 102 -13.53 -1.25 -0.27
N VAL A 103 -13.42 0.05 -0.09
CA VAL A 103 -14.55 0.96 0.12
C VAL A 103 -14.91 1.59 -1.23
N PRO A 104 -16.14 1.44 -1.72
CA PRO A 104 -16.58 2.05 -2.99
C PRO A 104 -16.44 3.57 -3.00
N LEU A 105 -16.29 4.17 -4.19
CA LEU A 105 -16.08 5.61 -4.32
C LEU A 105 -17.28 6.43 -3.80
N ASP A 106 -18.48 5.94 -3.99
CA ASP A 106 -19.74 6.56 -3.52
C ASP A 106 -19.92 6.55 -2.00
N ALA A 107 -19.14 5.74 -1.28
CA ALA A 107 -19.18 5.66 0.18
C ALA A 107 -18.06 6.48 0.88
N LEU A 108 -17.18 7.15 0.15
CA LEU A 108 -16.00 7.79 0.72
C LEU A 108 -16.33 8.92 1.70
N GLU A 109 -17.38 9.68 1.49
CA GLU A 109 -17.80 10.74 2.42
C GLU A 109 -18.30 10.14 3.75
N GLU A 110 -19.09 9.07 3.70
CA GLU A 110 -19.68 8.42 4.88
C GLU A 110 -18.62 7.82 5.80
N VAL A 111 -17.54 7.32 5.22
CA VAL A 111 -16.45 6.66 5.97
C VAL A 111 -15.34 7.60 6.40
N GLU A 112 -15.35 8.88 6.02
CA GLU A 112 -14.27 9.84 6.33
C GLU A 112 -13.85 9.83 7.80
N LYS A 113 -14.83 9.70 8.72
CA LYS A 113 -14.59 9.66 10.18
C LYS A 113 -13.71 8.50 10.65
N ASN A 114 -13.68 7.39 9.89
CA ASN A 114 -12.93 6.18 10.21
C ASN A 114 -11.51 6.19 9.62
N ILE A 115 -11.24 7.11 8.68
CA ILE A 115 -9.95 7.29 8.04
C ILE A 115 -9.02 8.06 8.98
N ARG A 116 -7.77 7.60 9.12
CA ARG A 116 -6.78 8.23 10.00
C ARG A 116 -5.64 8.87 9.20
N PRO A 117 -5.05 9.96 9.67
CA PRO A 117 -3.78 10.44 9.15
C PRO A 117 -2.72 9.34 9.20
N GLY A 118 -1.92 9.23 8.14
CA GLY A 118 -0.94 8.15 8.00
C GLY A 118 -1.46 6.89 7.30
N ASP A 119 -2.78 6.75 7.10
CA ASP A 119 -3.29 5.65 6.28
C ASP A 119 -2.70 5.72 4.86
N ILE A 120 -2.18 4.60 4.39
CA ILE A 120 -1.73 4.41 3.01
C ILE A 120 -2.90 3.81 2.24
N VAL A 121 -3.18 4.36 1.07
CA VAL A 121 -4.39 4.04 0.33
C VAL A 121 -4.04 3.56 -1.08
N ALA A 122 -4.69 2.49 -1.52
CA ALA A 122 -4.61 2.00 -2.88
C ALA A 122 -5.92 2.30 -3.63
N LEU A 123 -5.83 3.02 -4.75
CA LEU A 123 -6.94 3.23 -5.67
C LEU A 123 -7.10 2.01 -6.56
N ILE A 124 -8.26 1.37 -6.56
CA ILE A 124 -8.51 0.06 -7.17
C ILE A 124 -9.16 0.22 -8.53
N TYR A 125 -8.57 -0.38 -9.57
CA TYR A 125 -9.13 -0.41 -10.92
C TYR A 125 -10.46 -1.15 -11.00
N THR A 126 -11.35 -0.72 -11.91
CA THR A 126 -12.55 -1.47 -12.33
C THR A 126 -12.19 -2.54 -13.36
N ASN A 127 -11.52 -2.17 -14.44
CA ASN A 127 -11.44 -2.95 -15.69
C ASN A 127 -10.17 -3.80 -15.85
N LYS A 128 -9.39 -4.02 -14.77
CA LYS A 128 -8.19 -4.86 -14.82
C LYS A 128 -8.45 -6.22 -14.17
N THR A 129 -7.93 -7.29 -14.78
CA THR A 129 -8.12 -8.66 -14.29
C THR A 129 -6.88 -9.22 -13.60
N ASP A 130 -5.72 -8.56 -13.76
CA ASP A 130 -4.40 -9.03 -13.36
C ASP A 130 -3.62 -8.02 -12.48
N VAL A 131 -4.23 -6.91 -12.11
CA VAL A 131 -3.67 -5.89 -11.21
C VAL A 131 -4.78 -5.17 -10.45
N PHE A 132 -4.58 -4.90 -9.17
CA PHE A 132 -5.56 -4.19 -8.34
C PHE A 132 -5.37 -2.68 -8.38
N SER A 133 -4.17 -2.20 -8.05
CA SER A 133 -3.92 -0.80 -7.74
C SER A 133 -3.52 0.00 -8.98
N ALA A 134 -4.25 1.09 -9.19
CA ALA A 134 -3.94 2.12 -10.16
C ALA A 134 -2.92 3.13 -9.63
N HIS A 135 -3.07 3.48 -8.35
CA HIS A 135 -2.34 4.53 -7.68
C HIS A 135 -2.22 4.26 -6.18
N MET A 136 -1.20 4.84 -5.55
CA MET A 136 -1.05 4.84 -4.09
C MET A 136 -1.04 6.28 -3.59
N LEU A 137 -1.66 6.47 -2.43
CA LEU A 137 -1.93 7.75 -1.81
C LEU A 137 -1.62 7.65 -0.31
N ILE A 138 -1.47 8.78 0.35
CA ILE A 138 -1.32 8.87 1.81
C ILE A 138 -2.36 9.86 2.33
N ILE A 139 -3.02 9.51 3.42
CA ILE A 139 -3.86 10.46 4.17
C ILE A 139 -2.96 11.36 5.00
N ALA A 140 -2.97 12.64 4.69
CA ALA A 140 -2.29 13.67 5.49
C ALA A 140 -3.31 14.47 6.30
N GLU A 141 -2.87 15.12 7.38
CA GLU A 141 -3.68 16.06 8.15
C GLU A 141 -2.97 17.39 8.31
N LYS A 142 -3.73 18.49 8.16
CA LYS A 142 -3.28 19.86 8.41
C LYS A 142 -4.44 20.62 9.06
N ASN A 143 -4.20 21.24 10.20
CA ASN A 143 -5.21 22.04 10.90
C ASN A 143 -6.54 21.26 11.11
N ASN A 144 -6.45 20.01 11.53
CA ASN A 144 -7.57 19.08 11.73
C ASN A 144 -8.43 18.82 10.47
N LYS A 145 -7.85 19.00 9.29
CA LYS A 145 -8.47 18.67 8.01
C LYS A 145 -7.65 17.61 7.29
N LYS A 146 -8.34 16.61 6.74
CA LYS A 146 -7.72 15.53 5.98
C LYS A 146 -7.44 15.95 4.53
N TYR A 147 -6.33 15.47 4.02
CA TYR A 147 -5.87 15.67 2.65
C TYR A 147 -5.44 14.34 2.05
N ILE A 148 -5.64 14.19 0.76
CA ILE A 148 -4.99 13.17 -0.05
C ILE A 148 -3.65 13.71 -0.50
N ARG A 149 -2.57 13.05 -0.08
CA ARG A 149 -1.20 13.34 -0.55
C ARG A 149 -0.82 12.33 -1.61
N GLU A 150 -0.40 12.82 -2.77
CA GLU A 150 0.01 11.99 -3.89
C GLU A 150 1.27 12.49 -4.59
N ALA A 151 2.05 11.55 -5.13
CA ALA A 151 3.13 11.84 -6.07
C ALA A 151 2.66 11.54 -7.49
N ASN A 152 2.58 12.55 -8.33
CA ASN A 152 2.08 12.45 -9.69
C ASN A 152 3.24 12.64 -10.68
N SER A 153 3.54 11.60 -11.47
CA SER A 153 4.63 11.64 -12.44
C SER A 153 4.37 12.56 -13.63
N LYS A 154 3.10 12.75 -14.02
CA LYS A 154 2.74 13.68 -15.11
C LYS A 154 2.93 15.13 -14.68
N LYS A 155 2.59 15.44 -13.42
CA LYS A 155 2.80 16.77 -12.83
C LYS A 155 4.22 16.98 -12.30
N ALA A 156 5.04 15.91 -12.27
CA ALA A 156 6.41 15.89 -11.74
C ALA A 156 6.53 16.45 -10.31
N THR A 157 5.50 16.29 -9.50
CA THR A 157 5.44 16.85 -8.13
C THR A 157 4.64 15.96 -7.17
N THR A 158 4.80 16.26 -5.88
CA THR A 158 3.94 15.78 -4.78
C THR A 158 3.07 16.94 -4.31
N PHE A 159 1.79 16.69 -4.12
CA PHE A 159 0.83 17.71 -3.68
C PHE A 159 -0.26 17.09 -2.80
N ASP A 160 -0.97 17.98 -2.11
CA ASP A 160 -2.09 17.64 -1.25
C ASP A 160 -3.38 18.23 -1.81
N THR A 161 -4.42 17.40 -1.91
CA THR A 161 -5.77 17.82 -2.24
C THR A 161 -6.66 17.62 -1.01
N PRO A 162 -7.51 18.57 -0.62
CA PRO A 162 -8.48 18.36 0.45
C PRO A 162 -9.29 17.08 0.22
N TYR A 163 -9.46 16.26 1.28
CA TYR A 163 -10.10 14.94 1.13
C TYR A 163 -11.46 15.00 0.44
N LYS A 164 -12.35 15.90 0.88
CA LYS A 164 -13.70 16.04 0.31
C LYS A 164 -13.69 16.45 -1.16
N GLU A 165 -12.80 17.37 -1.53
CA GLU A 165 -12.62 17.78 -2.92
C GLU A 165 -12.13 16.61 -3.77
N TRP A 166 -11.14 15.86 -3.28
CA TRP A 166 -10.61 14.69 -3.97
C TRP A 166 -11.67 13.60 -4.13
N ALA A 167 -12.41 13.28 -3.06
CA ALA A 167 -13.48 12.29 -3.07
C ALA A 167 -14.59 12.66 -4.07
N SER A 168 -15.03 13.92 -4.06
CA SER A 168 -16.03 14.42 -5.03
C SER A 168 -15.54 14.33 -6.48
N ASN A 169 -14.27 14.63 -6.73
CA ASN A 169 -13.71 14.60 -8.08
C ASN A 169 -13.54 13.18 -8.64
N ILE A 170 -13.47 12.15 -7.80
CA ILE A 170 -13.23 10.77 -8.23
C ILE A 170 -14.48 9.90 -8.24
N GLN A 171 -15.53 10.28 -7.53
CA GLN A 171 -16.71 9.43 -7.31
C GLN A 171 -17.40 8.97 -8.58
N ASP A 172 -17.36 9.77 -9.65
CA ASP A 172 -18.01 9.48 -10.93
C ASP A 172 -17.08 8.81 -11.96
N LEU A 173 -15.85 8.47 -11.56
CA LEU A 173 -14.90 7.86 -12.47
C LEU A 173 -15.11 6.34 -12.55
N GLU A 174 -15.63 5.86 -13.67
CA GLU A 174 -15.92 4.45 -13.94
C GLU A 174 -14.67 3.55 -13.98
N ASP A 175 -13.48 4.13 -14.14
CA ASP A 175 -12.22 3.39 -14.17
C ASP A 175 -11.82 2.78 -12.82
N TYR A 176 -12.47 3.20 -11.71
CA TYR A 176 -12.08 2.80 -10.35
C TYR A 176 -13.27 2.26 -9.54
N LEU A 177 -13.00 1.18 -8.80
CA LEU A 177 -13.97 0.59 -7.88
C LEU A 177 -14.08 1.35 -6.55
N GLY A 178 -12.94 1.81 -6.02
CA GLY A 178 -12.86 2.38 -4.69
C GLY A 178 -11.44 2.39 -4.14
N LEU A 179 -11.35 2.45 -2.82
CA LEU A 179 -10.11 2.55 -2.07
C LEU A 179 -9.93 1.36 -1.13
N SER A 180 -8.73 0.76 -1.13
CA SER A 180 -8.27 -0.12 -0.04
C SER A 180 -7.37 0.65 0.89
N PHE A 181 -7.51 0.44 2.19
CA PHE A 181 -6.82 1.18 3.25
C PHE A 181 -5.83 0.28 3.99
N MET A 182 -4.61 0.77 4.16
CA MET A 182 -3.54 0.11 4.89
C MET A 182 -3.06 1.03 6.00
N ARG A 183 -2.84 0.49 7.20
CA ARG A 183 -2.47 1.26 8.39
C ARG A 183 -1.29 0.62 9.08
N VAL A 184 -0.43 1.43 9.67
CA VAL A 184 0.60 0.93 10.59
C VAL A 184 -0.09 0.29 11.78
N LYS A 185 0.38 -0.90 12.17
CA LYS A 185 -0.18 -1.64 13.31
C LYS A 185 -0.07 -0.81 14.59
N GLU A 186 -1.12 -0.84 15.41
CA GLU A 186 -1.23 0.02 16.60
C GLU A 186 -0.04 -0.12 17.56
N GLU A 187 0.49 -1.33 17.73
CA GLU A 187 1.67 -1.56 18.57
C GLU A 187 2.97 -0.96 18.06
N LEU A 188 3.00 -0.55 16.77
CA LEU A 188 4.14 0.09 16.12
C LEU A 188 3.88 1.57 15.81
N ASP A 189 2.63 2.00 15.83
CA ASP A 189 2.22 3.40 15.60
C ASP A 189 2.35 4.23 16.89
N VAL A 190 3.59 4.34 17.36
CA VAL A 190 3.95 5.05 18.58
C VAL A 190 4.90 6.20 18.23
N PRO A 191 4.61 7.45 18.63
CA PRO A 191 5.46 8.60 18.36
C PRO A 191 6.92 8.35 18.79
N GLY A 192 7.88 8.59 17.88
CA GLY A 192 9.31 8.36 18.13
C GLY A 192 9.74 6.90 18.08
N LYS A 193 8.87 5.97 17.72
CA LYS A 193 9.23 4.57 17.54
C LYS A 193 10.19 4.39 16.36
N VAL A 194 11.40 4.00 16.65
CA VAL A 194 12.40 3.56 15.66
C VAL A 194 12.39 2.04 15.58
N ILE A 195 12.44 1.50 14.36
CA ILE A 195 12.57 0.05 14.13
C ILE A 195 13.98 -0.19 13.56
N LEU A 196 14.78 -0.88 14.35
CA LEU A 196 16.15 -1.18 13.99
C LEU A 196 16.24 -2.41 13.07
N PRO A 197 17.24 -2.52 12.20
CA PRO A 197 17.31 -3.60 11.20
C PRO A 197 17.18 -5.01 11.76
N TRP A 198 17.73 -5.28 12.93
CA TRP A 198 17.64 -6.59 13.59
C TRP A 198 16.28 -6.91 14.23
N GLU A 199 15.42 -5.90 14.42
CA GLU A 199 14.06 -6.11 14.91
C GLU A 199 13.14 -6.61 13.79
N ILE A 200 13.41 -6.21 12.53
CA ILE A 200 12.54 -6.52 11.38
C ILE A 200 12.40 -8.03 11.18
N SER A 201 13.48 -8.79 11.32
CA SER A 201 13.43 -10.25 11.16
C SER A 201 12.50 -10.91 12.19
N LYS A 202 12.48 -10.42 13.43
CA LYS A 202 11.57 -10.88 14.51
C LYS A 202 10.13 -10.49 14.20
N LEU A 203 9.90 -9.26 13.74
CA LEU A 203 8.56 -8.77 13.36
C LEU A 203 8.00 -9.57 12.17
N LYS A 204 8.81 -9.83 11.13
CA LYS A 204 8.43 -10.67 9.99
C LYS A 204 8.10 -12.10 10.42
N SER A 205 8.90 -12.70 11.30
CA SER A 205 8.64 -14.05 11.81
C SER A 205 7.33 -14.11 12.59
N LYS A 206 7.06 -13.12 13.46
CA LYS A 206 5.80 -13.01 14.21
C LYS A 206 4.60 -12.86 13.26
N ALA A 207 4.69 -12.02 12.24
CA ALA A 207 3.62 -11.83 11.28
C ALA A 207 3.29 -13.11 10.50
N ARG A 208 4.32 -13.85 10.06
CA ARG A 208 4.16 -15.14 9.34
C ARG A 208 3.58 -16.27 10.22
N SER A 209 3.83 -16.27 11.52
CA SER A 209 3.28 -17.27 12.45
C SER A 209 1.84 -16.98 12.90
N GLY A 210 1.42 -15.72 12.91
CA GLY A 210 0.04 -15.31 13.24
C GLY A 210 -0.97 -15.42 12.09
N SER A 211 -0.50 -15.76 10.88
CA SER A 211 -1.34 -15.93 9.67
C SER A 211 -1.70 -17.39 9.37
N LYS A 212 -1.51 -18.30 10.35
CA LYS A 212 -1.88 -19.73 10.26
C LYS A 212 -3.20 -20.01 10.95
#